data_d63dae6b3a17e526f0eb124b4061e0c0
#
_entry.id   d63dae6b3a17e526f0eb124b4061e0c0
#
_cell.length_a   1.000
_cell.length_b   1.000
_cell.length_c   1.000
_cell.angle_alpha   90.00
_cell.angle_beta   90.00
_cell.angle_gamma   90.00
#
_symmetry.space_group_name_H-M   'P 1'
#
loop_
_entity.id
_entity.type
_entity.pdbx_description
1 polymer ?
#
loop_
_entity_poly.entity_id
_entity_poly.type
_entity_poly.pdbx_seq_one_letter_code
_entity_poly.pdbx_strand_id
1 'polypeptide(L)'
;MAGRWLRSQVCSSVRVAMTALRVGVAVGVGSLAAAAAFAQQPQAAASPQHGQTLASTCLGCHGIEGYRNAYPDYAVPRLSGQHAQYLQDALKEYRSDARQYPTMHLQALSLSDQDITDVATYLAGKPLVATSSASPPQVPQPAVVCTSCHGQDGIGVTPMYPSLAGQHASYIARAIQEYQTGYRKNPIMNGMVASLKPADITVIADYFSSLKPALHTESRPYFSWTDHDSK
;
A
#
# COMPACT_ATOMS: atom_id res chain seq x y z
N MET A 1 29.81 -39.23 -36.63
CA MET A 1 30.20 -38.51 -37.82
C MET A 1 30.62 -37.12 -37.41
N ALA A 2 31.86 -36.83 -37.68
CA ALA A 2 32.65 -35.72 -37.29
C ALA A 2 32.36 -34.47 -38.18
N GLY A 3 32.58 -33.30 -37.63
CA GLY A 3 32.53 -32.03 -38.36
C GLY A 3 33.10 -30.91 -37.54
N ARG A 4 34.46 -30.90 -37.40
CA ARG A 4 35.30 -29.79 -36.94
C ARG A 4 35.48 -28.77 -38.06
N TRP A 5 35.43 -27.48 -37.80
CA TRP A 5 36.19 -26.38 -38.48
C TRP A 5 36.53 -25.32 -37.46
N LEU A 6 37.73 -25.18 -37.01
CA LEU A 6 38.98 -24.55 -37.39
C LEU A 6 38.88 -23.05 -37.70
N ARG A 7 39.36 -22.28 -36.71
CA ARG A 7 40.41 -21.23 -36.72
C ARG A 7 40.46 -20.28 -37.94
N SER A 8 40.47 -18.99 -37.62
CA SER A 8 41.53 -18.14 -38.17
C SER A 8 41.72 -16.90 -37.30
N GLN A 9 42.93 -16.75 -36.81
CA GLN A 9 43.52 -15.54 -36.23
C GLN A 9 43.92 -14.60 -37.36
N VAL A 10 43.75 -13.29 -37.20
CA VAL A 10 44.68 -12.32 -37.80
C VAL A 10 44.90 -11.20 -36.82
N CYS A 11 46.13 -11.19 -36.36
CA CYS A 11 46.79 -10.12 -35.62
C CYS A 11 47.23 -9.07 -36.65
N SER A 12 46.96 -7.79 -36.44
CA SER A 12 47.68 -6.73 -37.15
C SER A 12 47.91 -5.55 -36.24
N SER A 13 49.17 -5.50 -35.80
CA SER A 13 49.76 -4.38 -35.05
C SER A 13 50.11 -3.27 -36.03
N VAL A 14 49.58 -2.08 -35.83
CA VAL A 14 50.12 -0.86 -36.47
C VAL A 14 50.65 0.06 -35.40
N ARG A 15 51.98 0.13 -35.31
CA ARG A 15 52.70 1.18 -34.58
C ARG A 15 52.77 2.39 -35.49
N VAL A 16 52.32 3.55 -35.02
CA VAL A 16 52.69 4.84 -35.61
C VAL A 16 53.28 5.72 -34.52
N ALA A 17 54.43 6.27 -34.92
CA ALA A 17 55.38 6.97 -34.06
C ALA A 17 54.91 8.36 -33.63
N MET A 18 55.49 8.77 -32.49
CA MET A 18 55.43 10.10 -31.89
C MET A 18 55.88 11.22 -32.81
N THR A 19 55.18 12.34 -32.78
CA THR A 19 55.83 13.65 -32.92
C THR A 19 55.16 14.60 -31.91
N ALA A 20 55.94 15.06 -30.98
CA ALA A 20 55.58 16.04 -29.98
C ALA A 20 55.52 17.44 -30.58
N LEU A 21 54.40 18.14 -30.41
CA LEU A 21 54.36 19.59 -30.52
C LEU A 21 53.64 20.15 -29.28
N ARG A 22 54.44 20.73 -28.42
CA ARG A 22 53.96 21.48 -27.23
C ARG A 22 53.48 22.84 -27.68
N VAL A 23 52.19 23.10 -27.62
CA VAL A 23 51.63 24.46 -27.58
C VAL A 23 50.76 24.51 -26.36
N GLY A 24 51.20 25.21 -25.33
CA GLY A 24 50.43 25.48 -24.12
C GLY A 24 49.39 26.55 -24.39
N VAL A 25 48.11 26.18 -24.25
CA VAL A 25 47.04 27.12 -24.00
C VAL A 25 46.29 26.62 -22.80
N ALA A 26 46.50 27.29 -21.67
CA ALA A 26 45.71 27.07 -20.48
C ALA A 26 44.35 27.74 -20.68
N VAL A 27 43.35 26.95 -21.08
CA VAL A 27 41.96 27.36 -21.04
C VAL A 27 41.37 26.67 -19.79
N GLY A 28 41.24 27.48 -18.73
CA GLY A 28 40.53 27.09 -17.54
C GLY A 28 39.05 26.91 -17.83
N VAL A 29 38.62 25.68 -18.12
CA VAL A 29 37.22 25.32 -18.14
C VAL A 29 36.80 25.01 -16.72
N GLY A 30 36.34 26.05 -16.02
CA GLY A 30 35.61 25.88 -14.76
C GLY A 30 34.29 25.16 -15.04
N SER A 31 34.27 23.83 -14.84
CA SER A 31 33.05 23.06 -14.85
C SER A 31 32.26 23.46 -13.61
N LEU A 32 31.35 24.42 -13.74
CA LEU A 32 30.26 24.65 -12.80
C LEU A 32 29.32 23.43 -12.92
N ALA A 33 29.59 22.39 -12.12
CA ALA A 33 28.62 21.37 -11.83
C ALA A 33 27.50 22.03 -11.01
N ALA A 34 26.47 22.53 -11.70
CA ALA A 34 25.21 22.87 -11.07
C ALA A 34 24.61 21.58 -10.53
N ALA A 35 24.91 21.24 -9.28
CA ALA A 35 24.15 20.28 -8.52
C ALA A 35 22.72 20.84 -8.40
N ALA A 36 21.82 20.35 -9.26
CA ALA A 36 20.40 20.57 -9.09
C ALA A 36 20.01 19.87 -7.78
N ALA A 37 20.05 20.62 -6.68
CA ALA A 37 19.45 20.24 -5.44
C ALA A 37 17.94 20.14 -5.74
N PHE A 38 17.44 18.91 -5.90
CA PHE A 38 16.01 18.63 -5.82
C PHE A 38 15.59 19.01 -4.38
N ALA A 39 15.23 20.27 -4.20
CA ALA A 39 14.62 20.73 -2.97
C ALA A 39 13.31 19.93 -2.84
N GLN A 40 13.28 18.98 -1.91
CA GLN A 40 12.03 18.36 -1.47
C GLN A 40 11.14 19.52 -0.99
N GLN A 41 10.10 19.79 -1.76
CA GLN A 41 9.11 20.77 -1.32
C GLN A 41 8.53 20.29 0.01
N PRO A 42 8.43 21.17 1.02
CA PRO A 42 7.77 20.82 2.27
C PRO A 42 6.37 20.30 1.94
N GLN A 43 6.08 19.10 2.37
CA GLN A 43 4.75 18.50 2.20
C GLN A 43 3.76 19.38 2.96
N ALA A 44 2.72 19.87 2.29
CA ALA A 44 1.71 20.70 2.92
C ALA A 44 1.01 19.91 4.05
N ALA A 45 0.49 20.63 5.05
CA ALA A 45 -0.32 19.99 6.09
C ALA A 45 -1.51 19.27 5.48
N ALA A 46 -1.88 18.11 6.05
CA ALA A 46 -3.01 17.33 5.55
C ALA A 46 -4.31 18.15 5.59
N SER A 47 -5.08 18.06 4.51
CA SER A 47 -6.40 18.69 4.35
C SER A 47 -7.51 17.64 4.38
N PRO A 48 -8.20 17.42 5.52
CA PRO A 48 -9.31 16.48 5.58
C PRO A 48 -10.47 16.84 4.64
N GLN A 49 -10.69 18.13 4.34
CA GLN A 49 -11.75 18.60 3.42
C GLN A 49 -11.42 18.20 1.98
N HIS A 50 -10.17 18.34 1.54
CA HIS A 50 -9.72 17.85 0.25
C HIS A 50 -9.77 16.33 0.21
N GLY A 51 -9.33 15.67 1.29
CA GLY A 51 -9.45 14.22 1.46
C GLY A 51 -10.87 13.71 1.35
N GLN A 52 -11.86 14.41 1.89
CA GLN A 52 -13.28 14.09 1.76
C GLN A 52 -13.74 14.12 0.30
N THR A 53 -13.32 15.14 -0.44
CA THR A 53 -13.64 15.27 -1.87
C THR A 53 -13.07 14.09 -2.66
N LEU A 54 -11.80 13.76 -2.45
CA LEU A 54 -11.12 12.63 -3.10
C LEU A 54 -11.75 11.29 -2.72
N ALA A 55 -12.09 11.12 -1.44
CA ALA A 55 -12.69 9.88 -0.92
C ALA A 55 -14.05 9.56 -1.54
N SER A 56 -14.74 10.53 -2.16
CA SER A 56 -16.01 10.30 -2.85
C SER A 56 -15.92 9.20 -3.92
N THR A 57 -14.78 9.09 -4.60
CA THR A 57 -14.50 8.01 -5.56
C THR A 57 -14.28 6.68 -4.84
N CYS A 58 -13.51 6.68 -3.76
CA CYS A 58 -13.22 5.48 -2.96
C CYS A 58 -14.51 4.88 -2.38
N LEU A 59 -15.40 5.74 -1.86
CA LEU A 59 -16.67 5.33 -1.26
C LEU A 59 -17.66 4.78 -2.29
N GLY A 60 -17.39 4.89 -3.60
CA GLY A 60 -18.14 4.21 -4.65
C GLY A 60 -18.12 2.69 -4.53
N CYS A 61 -17.07 2.14 -3.91
CA CYS A 61 -16.93 0.72 -3.59
C CYS A 61 -16.82 0.48 -2.08
N HIS A 62 -15.95 1.22 -1.40
CA HIS A 62 -15.68 1.07 0.03
C HIS A 62 -16.77 1.65 0.95
N GLY A 63 -17.71 2.42 0.41
CA GLY A 63 -18.85 3.00 1.13
C GLY A 63 -20.16 2.22 0.98
N ILE A 64 -20.12 1.02 0.40
CA ILE A 64 -21.30 0.17 0.21
C ILE A 64 -21.17 -1.04 1.13
N GLU A 65 -22.03 -1.13 2.16
CA GLU A 65 -21.99 -2.27 3.08
C GLU A 65 -22.27 -3.58 2.33
N GLY A 66 -21.44 -4.58 2.59
CA GLY A 66 -21.56 -5.89 1.95
C GLY A 66 -21.12 -5.96 0.48
N TYR A 67 -20.58 -4.87 -0.10
CA TYR A 67 -20.09 -4.90 -1.47
C TYR A 67 -18.93 -5.89 -1.64
N ARG A 68 -18.97 -6.68 -2.71
CA ARG A 68 -18.03 -7.75 -2.97
C ARG A 68 -17.45 -7.69 -4.36
N ASN A 69 -16.20 -8.15 -4.48
CA ASN A 69 -15.62 -8.45 -5.78
C ASN A 69 -16.25 -9.71 -6.36
N ALA A 70 -16.42 -9.73 -7.68
CA ALA A 70 -16.97 -10.91 -8.36
C ALA A 70 -15.95 -12.04 -8.50
N TYR A 71 -14.69 -11.67 -8.77
CA TYR A 71 -13.60 -12.64 -8.93
C TYR A 71 -12.23 -12.00 -8.62
N PRO A 72 -11.48 -12.56 -7.66
CA PRO A 72 -11.93 -13.55 -6.66
C PRO A 72 -13.00 -12.96 -5.74
N ASP A 73 -13.91 -13.83 -5.27
CA ASP A 73 -15.01 -13.39 -4.41
C ASP A 73 -14.54 -13.12 -2.98
N TYR A 74 -14.50 -11.84 -2.60
CA TYR A 74 -14.28 -11.38 -1.22
C TYR A 74 -14.88 -9.98 -1.03
N ALA A 75 -15.23 -9.64 0.21
CA ALA A 75 -15.80 -8.33 0.51
C ALA A 75 -14.78 -7.21 0.31
N VAL A 76 -15.19 -6.09 -0.27
CA VAL A 76 -14.39 -4.87 -0.35
C VAL A 76 -14.13 -4.36 1.06
N PRO A 77 -12.86 -4.06 1.44
CA PRO A 77 -12.52 -3.78 2.82
C PRO A 77 -13.08 -2.47 3.34
N ARG A 78 -13.37 -2.45 4.64
CA ARG A 78 -13.69 -1.25 5.41
C ARG A 78 -12.44 -0.40 5.58
N LEU A 79 -12.55 0.90 5.35
CA LEU A 79 -11.43 1.84 5.42
C LEU A 79 -11.54 2.83 6.58
N SER A 80 -12.77 3.26 6.91
CA SER A 80 -12.96 4.31 7.90
C SER A 80 -12.63 3.81 9.31
N GLY A 81 -11.87 4.62 10.05
CA GLY A 81 -11.30 4.28 11.35
C GLY A 81 -9.94 3.59 11.29
N GLN A 82 -9.39 3.36 10.09
CA GLN A 82 -8.05 2.78 9.93
C GLN A 82 -6.96 3.83 10.20
N HIS A 83 -5.79 3.40 10.60
CA HIS A 83 -4.64 4.29 10.81
C HIS A 83 -4.24 5.02 9.51
N ALA A 84 -4.08 6.34 9.58
CA ALA A 84 -3.71 7.15 8.42
C ALA A 84 -2.39 6.70 7.79
N GLN A 85 -1.38 6.39 8.60
CA GLN A 85 -0.10 5.92 8.10
C GLN A 85 -0.24 4.63 7.29
N TYR A 86 -0.99 3.65 7.82
CA TYR A 86 -1.24 2.40 7.10
C TYR A 86 -1.99 2.62 5.77
N LEU A 87 -2.98 3.52 5.75
CA LEU A 87 -3.71 3.84 4.51
C LEU A 87 -2.79 4.49 3.47
N GLN A 88 -1.90 5.39 3.89
CA GLN A 88 -0.89 6.00 3.01
C GLN A 88 0.03 4.95 2.42
N ASP A 89 0.58 4.08 3.29
CA ASP A 89 1.50 3.03 2.86
C ASP A 89 0.81 2.06 1.89
N ALA A 90 -0.43 1.65 2.19
CA ALA A 90 -1.21 0.79 1.32
C ALA A 90 -1.48 1.41 -0.07
N LEU A 91 -1.79 2.71 -0.16
CA LEU A 91 -1.98 3.40 -1.43
C LEU A 91 -0.67 3.52 -2.21
N LYS A 92 0.45 3.82 -1.54
CA LYS A 92 1.79 3.83 -2.16
C LYS A 92 2.21 2.44 -2.65
N GLU A 93 1.90 1.40 -1.88
CA GLU A 93 2.14 0.00 -2.27
C GLU A 93 1.32 -0.39 -3.51
N TYR A 94 0.05 0.02 -3.61
CA TYR A 94 -0.75 -0.18 -4.82
C TYR A 94 -0.17 0.60 -6.01
N ARG A 95 0.25 1.85 -5.81
CA ARG A 95 0.83 2.68 -6.87
C ARG A 95 2.14 2.11 -7.41
N SER A 96 2.97 1.52 -6.54
CA SER A 96 4.25 0.91 -6.90
C SER A 96 4.16 -0.57 -7.31
N ASP A 97 2.96 -1.15 -7.34
CA ASP A 97 2.70 -2.57 -7.60
C ASP A 97 3.34 -3.53 -6.57
N ALA A 98 3.72 -3.02 -5.40
CA ALA A 98 4.12 -3.85 -4.26
C ALA A 98 2.92 -4.61 -3.65
N ARG A 99 1.71 -4.10 -3.87
CA ARG A 99 0.42 -4.73 -3.58
C ARG A 99 -0.36 -4.81 -4.89
N GLN A 100 -0.52 -6.04 -5.40
CA GLN A 100 -1.06 -6.27 -6.74
C GLN A 100 -2.58 -6.43 -6.71
N TYR A 101 -3.27 -5.41 -7.16
CA TYR A 101 -4.70 -5.44 -7.44
C TYR A 101 -5.02 -4.36 -8.49
N PRO A 102 -5.36 -4.75 -9.73
CA PRO A 102 -5.43 -3.82 -10.86
C PRO A 102 -6.32 -2.59 -10.63
N THR A 103 -7.50 -2.78 -10.05
CA THR A 103 -8.42 -1.67 -9.76
C THR A 103 -7.79 -0.65 -8.80
N MET A 104 -7.19 -1.12 -7.68
CA MET A 104 -6.57 -0.23 -6.71
C MET A 104 -5.27 0.37 -7.22
N HIS A 105 -4.53 -0.34 -8.06
CA HIS A 105 -3.36 0.21 -8.75
C HIS A 105 -3.75 1.43 -9.60
N LEU A 106 -4.77 1.30 -10.45
CA LEU A 106 -5.26 2.40 -11.28
C LEU A 106 -5.78 3.58 -10.44
N GLN A 107 -6.50 3.32 -9.35
CA GLN A 107 -6.94 4.37 -8.43
C GLN A 107 -5.75 5.10 -7.79
N ALA A 108 -4.73 4.36 -7.33
CA ALA A 108 -3.58 4.93 -6.66
C ALA A 108 -2.64 5.70 -7.63
N LEU A 109 -2.58 5.33 -8.91
CA LEU A 109 -1.81 6.05 -9.93
C LEU A 109 -2.29 7.49 -10.14
N SER A 110 -3.58 7.75 -9.94
CA SER A 110 -4.18 9.08 -10.13
C SER A 110 -3.92 10.03 -8.95
N LEU A 111 -3.38 9.54 -7.83
CA LEU A 111 -3.18 10.31 -6.60
C LEU A 111 -1.74 10.81 -6.48
N SER A 112 -1.56 12.10 -6.18
CA SER A 112 -0.29 12.64 -5.71
C SER A 112 0.01 12.19 -4.27
N ASP A 113 1.23 12.43 -3.77
CA ASP A 113 1.57 12.13 -2.38
C ASP A 113 0.73 12.95 -1.39
N GLN A 114 0.38 14.18 -1.76
CA GLN A 114 -0.50 15.03 -0.96
C GLN A 114 -1.93 14.47 -0.96
N ASP A 115 -2.46 14.05 -2.10
CA ASP A 115 -3.79 13.44 -2.18
C ASP A 115 -3.88 12.16 -1.34
N ILE A 116 -2.84 11.33 -1.36
CA ILE A 116 -2.73 10.14 -0.51
C ILE A 116 -2.77 10.52 0.97
N THR A 117 -2.04 11.57 1.35
CA THR A 117 -2.04 12.06 2.73
C THR A 117 -3.41 12.58 3.15
N ASP A 118 -4.07 13.35 2.29
CA ASP A 118 -5.34 13.98 2.57
C ASP A 118 -6.47 12.93 2.70
N VAL A 119 -6.58 12.01 1.74
CA VAL A 119 -7.61 10.96 1.77
C VAL A 119 -7.39 9.99 2.92
N ALA A 120 -6.15 9.63 3.23
CA ALA A 120 -5.83 8.78 4.37
C ALA A 120 -6.18 9.44 5.69
N THR A 121 -5.91 10.75 5.84
CA THR A 121 -6.26 11.53 7.02
C THR A 121 -7.77 11.63 7.20
N TYR A 122 -8.51 11.86 6.12
CA TYR A 122 -9.98 11.89 6.17
C TYR A 122 -10.57 10.56 6.63
N LEU A 123 -10.14 9.45 6.02
CA LEU A 123 -10.67 8.12 6.35
C LEU A 123 -10.27 7.66 7.76
N ALA A 124 -9.09 8.04 8.23
CA ALA A 124 -8.64 7.74 9.59
C ALA A 124 -9.35 8.57 10.65
N GLY A 125 -9.79 9.77 10.32
CA GLY A 125 -10.37 10.74 11.26
C GLY A 125 -11.73 10.35 11.86
N LYS A 126 -12.21 9.13 11.59
CA LYS A 126 -13.51 8.62 12.05
C LYS A 126 -13.39 7.26 12.77
N PRO A 127 -12.51 7.14 13.79
CA PRO A 127 -12.44 5.90 14.54
C PRO A 127 -13.76 5.65 15.28
N LEU A 128 -14.25 4.43 15.24
CA LEU A 128 -15.31 4.01 16.14
C LEU A 128 -14.71 3.93 17.55
N VAL A 129 -15.08 4.86 18.42
CA VAL A 129 -14.65 4.80 19.81
C VAL A 129 -15.20 3.53 20.45
N ALA A 130 -14.31 2.63 20.82
CA ALA A 130 -14.68 1.42 21.55
C ALA A 130 -15.10 1.79 22.97
N THR A 131 -16.39 2.05 23.20
CA THR A 131 -16.97 2.42 24.51
C THR A 131 -17.30 1.24 25.41
N SER A 132 -16.80 0.03 25.15
CA SER A 132 -17.17 -1.12 25.95
C SER A 132 -15.97 -1.65 26.74
N SER A 133 -16.22 -1.86 28.03
CA SER A 133 -15.34 -2.52 29.00
C SER A 133 -15.35 -4.06 28.89
N ALA A 134 -15.95 -4.64 27.85
CA ALA A 134 -15.93 -6.06 27.64
C ALA A 134 -14.54 -6.53 27.23
N SER A 135 -13.96 -7.47 27.94
CA SER A 135 -12.69 -8.10 27.56
C SER A 135 -12.81 -8.74 26.17
N PRO A 136 -11.75 -8.66 25.36
CA PRO A 136 -11.75 -9.37 24.08
C PRO A 136 -12.01 -10.86 24.28
N PRO A 137 -12.59 -11.56 23.29
CA PRO A 137 -12.74 -13.00 23.35
C PRO A 137 -11.38 -13.67 23.45
N GLN A 138 -11.35 -14.91 23.94
CA GLN A 138 -10.09 -15.68 24.02
C GLN A 138 -9.45 -15.77 22.65
N VAL A 139 -8.16 -15.40 22.58
CA VAL A 139 -7.38 -15.45 21.34
C VAL A 139 -7.17 -16.92 20.92
N PRO A 140 -7.62 -17.36 19.74
CA PRO A 140 -7.36 -18.71 19.27
C PRO A 140 -5.89 -18.91 18.94
N GLN A 141 -5.37 -20.14 19.13
CA GLN A 141 -3.96 -20.48 18.98
C GLN A 141 -3.33 -19.95 17.66
N PRO A 142 -3.95 -20.08 16.48
CA PRO A 142 -3.35 -19.55 15.24
C PRO A 142 -3.21 -18.03 15.21
N ALA A 143 -4.03 -17.29 15.98
CA ALA A 143 -4.01 -15.82 15.99
C ALA A 143 -3.08 -15.22 17.05
N VAL A 144 -2.55 -16.01 18.00
CA VAL A 144 -1.76 -15.50 19.14
C VAL A 144 -0.61 -14.61 18.70
N VAL A 145 0.18 -15.05 17.75
CA VAL A 145 1.34 -14.28 17.27
C VAL A 145 0.93 -12.97 16.56
N CYS A 146 -0.23 -12.95 15.93
CA CYS A 146 -0.75 -11.78 15.21
C CYS A 146 -1.08 -10.63 16.16
N THR A 147 -1.54 -10.96 17.37
CA THR A 147 -1.99 -9.95 18.36
C THR A 147 -0.86 -9.08 18.90
N SER A 148 0.40 -9.49 18.73
CA SER A 148 1.55 -8.68 19.16
C SER A 148 1.69 -7.36 18.38
N CYS A 149 1.21 -7.33 17.13
CA CYS A 149 1.24 -6.15 16.27
C CYS A 149 -0.17 -5.60 16.02
N HIS A 150 -1.16 -6.48 15.83
CA HIS A 150 -2.53 -6.08 15.50
C HIS A 150 -3.44 -5.87 16.72
N GLY A 151 -2.90 -6.06 17.94
CA GLY A 151 -3.65 -5.94 19.20
C GLY A 151 -4.54 -7.16 19.49
N GLN A 152 -4.79 -7.46 20.78
CA GLN A 152 -5.77 -8.48 21.19
C GLN A 152 -7.21 -8.02 20.91
N ASP A 153 -7.43 -6.72 20.94
CA ASP A 153 -8.67 -6.06 20.57
C ASP A 153 -8.79 -5.83 19.04
N GLY A 154 -7.76 -6.23 18.28
CA GLY A 154 -7.68 -6.05 16.84
C GLY A 154 -7.38 -4.62 16.42
N ILE A 155 -6.91 -3.76 17.32
CA ILE A 155 -6.44 -2.40 17.03
C ILE A 155 -4.92 -2.43 16.94
N GLY A 156 -4.37 -1.99 15.80
CA GLY A 156 -2.93 -1.98 15.58
C GLY A 156 -2.20 -1.17 16.65
N VAL A 157 -1.17 -1.77 17.28
CA VAL A 157 -0.44 -1.18 18.42
C VAL A 157 0.40 0.03 18.04
N THR A 158 0.63 0.26 16.75
CA THR A 158 1.25 1.45 16.19
C THR A 158 0.53 1.86 14.89
N PRO A 159 0.68 3.10 14.43
CA PRO A 159 0.07 3.57 13.18
C PRO A 159 0.48 2.81 11.91
N MET A 160 1.58 2.07 11.95
CA MET A 160 2.07 1.25 10.83
C MET A 160 1.35 -0.10 10.73
N TYR A 161 0.85 -0.62 11.86
CA TYR A 161 0.15 -1.90 11.90
C TYR A 161 -1.35 -1.67 11.74
N PRO A 162 -2.00 -2.29 10.75
CA PRO A 162 -3.41 -2.06 10.52
C PRO A 162 -4.27 -2.61 11.66
N SER A 163 -5.33 -1.88 11.98
CA SER A 163 -6.44 -2.40 12.73
C SER A 163 -7.19 -3.44 11.91
N LEU A 164 -7.58 -4.55 12.54
CA LEU A 164 -8.28 -5.66 11.92
C LEU A 164 -9.68 -5.87 12.52
N ALA A 165 -9.97 -5.27 13.69
CA ALA A 165 -11.23 -5.41 14.41
C ALA A 165 -12.41 -4.94 13.55
N GLY A 166 -13.34 -5.86 13.31
CA GLY A 166 -14.51 -5.60 12.47
C GLY A 166 -14.24 -5.55 10.98
N GLN A 167 -13.04 -5.90 10.50
CA GLN A 167 -12.80 -6.07 9.07
C GLN A 167 -13.49 -7.34 8.57
N HIS A 168 -13.85 -7.40 7.30
CA HIS A 168 -14.47 -8.58 6.70
C HIS A 168 -13.55 -9.80 6.75
N ALA A 169 -14.03 -10.94 7.27
CA ALA A 169 -13.24 -12.18 7.34
C ALA A 169 -12.71 -12.60 5.97
N SER A 170 -13.54 -12.53 4.91
CA SER A 170 -13.10 -12.87 3.55
C SER A 170 -11.97 -11.97 3.04
N TYR A 171 -11.95 -10.69 3.43
CA TYR A 171 -10.84 -9.80 3.08
C TYR A 171 -9.58 -10.11 3.88
N ILE A 172 -9.69 -10.39 5.19
CA ILE A 172 -8.54 -10.78 6.02
C ILE A 172 -7.91 -12.07 5.47
N ALA A 173 -8.73 -13.08 5.19
CA ALA A 173 -8.26 -14.34 4.61
C ALA A 173 -7.55 -14.11 3.26
N ARG A 174 -8.15 -13.30 2.38
CA ARG A 174 -7.56 -12.93 1.10
C ARG A 174 -6.23 -12.21 1.27
N ALA A 175 -6.15 -11.25 2.19
CA ALA A 175 -4.91 -10.51 2.46
C ALA A 175 -3.78 -11.43 2.94
N ILE A 176 -4.06 -12.38 3.83
CA ILE A 176 -3.08 -13.38 4.28
C ILE A 176 -2.58 -14.21 3.10
N GLN A 177 -3.47 -14.70 2.24
CA GLN A 177 -3.10 -15.48 1.04
C GLN A 177 -2.25 -14.66 0.07
N GLU A 178 -2.55 -13.36 -0.10
CA GLU A 178 -1.76 -12.48 -0.96
C GLU A 178 -0.35 -12.25 -0.43
N TYR A 179 -0.16 -12.19 0.89
CA TYR A 179 1.17 -12.19 1.49
C TYR A 179 1.89 -13.54 1.30
N GLN A 180 1.19 -14.68 1.43
CA GLN A 180 1.80 -16.00 1.18
C GLN A 180 2.27 -16.17 -0.27
N THR A 181 1.52 -15.64 -1.22
CA THR A 181 1.79 -15.79 -2.65
C THR A 181 2.66 -14.68 -3.24
N GLY A 182 3.01 -13.65 -2.45
CA GLY A 182 3.82 -12.52 -2.90
C GLY A 182 3.07 -11.46 -3.71
N TYR A 183 1.73 -11.57 -3.85
CA TYR A 183 0.90 -10.50 -4.41
C TYR A 183 0.90 -9.24 -3.55
N ARG A 184 1.21 -9.38 -2.25
CA ARG A 184 1.56 -8.28 -1.35
C ARG A 184 2.97 -8.49 -0.83
N LYS A 185 3.81 -7.47 -0.99
CA LYS A 185 5.23 -7.52 -0.62
C LYS A 185 5.46 -6.74 0.68
N ASN A 186 5.47 -7.46 1.78
CA ASN A 186 5.87 -6.94 3.08
C ASN A 186 6.69 -8.00 3.80
N PRO A 187 8.01 -7.80 4.01
CA PRO A 187 8.88 -8.83 4.55
C PRO A 187 8.42 -9.41 5.89
N ILE A 188 7.86 -8.56 6.76
CA ILE A 188 7.34 -8.99 8.06
C ILE A 188 6.14 -9.92 7.85
N MET A 189 5.11 -9.44 7.13
CA MET A 189 3.90 -10.21 6.92
C MET A 189 4.14 -11.47 6.09
N ASN A 190 4.98 -11.40 5.04
CA ASN A 190 5.32 -12.59 4.24
C ASN A 190 5.96 -13.68 5.12
N GLY A 191 6.88 -13.30 6.04
CA GLY A 191 7.47 -14.24 7.00
C GLY A 191 6.46 -14.80 8.00
N MET A 192 5.58 -13.94 8.55
CA MET A 192 4.60 -14.33 9.57
C MET A 192 3.56 -15.33 9.06
N VAL A 193 3.14 -15.20 7.79
CA VAL A 193 2.06 -16.02 7.23
C VAL A 193 2.54 -17.24 6.43
N ALA A 194 3.84 -17.36 6.19
CA ALA A 194 4.42 -18.36 5.26
C ALA A 194 4.01 -19.80 5.56
N SER A 195 3.90 -20.16 6.85
CA SER A 195 3.59 -21.53 7.29
C SER A 195 2.12 -21.77 7.63
N LEU A 196 1.25 -20.75 7.54
CA LEU A 196 -0.17 -20.89 7.90
C LEU A 196 -0.87 -21.84 6.93
N LYS A 197 -1.67 -22.74 7.49
CA LYS A 197 -2.56 -23.63 6.72
C LYS A 197 -3.89 -22.92 6.43
N PRO A 198 -4.63 -23.33 5.40
CA PRO A 198 -5.94 -22.75 5.09
C PRO A 198 -6.90 -22.72 6.28
N ALA A 199 -6.90 -23.75 7.13
CA ALA A 199 -7.71 -23.77 8.34
C ALA A 199 -7.31 -22.69 9.37
N ASP A 200 -6.01 -22.45 9.54
CA ASP A 200 -5.49 -21.41 10.44
C ASP A 200 -5.90 -20.02 9.93
N ILE A 201 -5.84 -19.79 8.61
CA ILE A 201 -6.25 -18.54 7.98
C ILE A 201 -7.72 -18.26 8.26
N THR A 202 -8.59 -19.26 8.18
CA THR A 202 -10.02 -19.12 8.48
C THR A 202 -10.21 -18.71 9.95
N VAL A 203 -9.56 -19.42 10.88
CA VAL A 203 -9.66 -19.11 12.32
C VAL A 203 -9.17 -17.70 12.64
N ILE A 204 -8.04 -17.27 12.05
CA ILE A 204 -7.50 -15.92 12.22
C ILE A 204 -8.47 -14.86 11.67
N ALA A 205 -9.00 -15.09 10.49
CA ALA A 205 -9.92 -14.16 9.83
C ALA A 205 -11.23 -14.01 10.62
N ASP A 206 -11.79 -15.10 11.08
CA ASP A 206 -13.02 -15.11 11.88
C ASP A 206 -12.80 -14.42 13.24
N TYR A 207 -11.66 -14.67 13.89
CA TYR A 207 -11.34 -14.02 15.16
C TYR A 207 -11.33 -12.50 15.01
N PHE A 208 -10.51 -11.94 14.14
CA PHE A 208 -10.39 -10.48 14.00
C PHE A 208 -11.66 -9.82 13.44
N SER A 209 -12.40 -10.50 12.59
CA SER A 209 -13.66 -9.97 12.07
C SER A 209 -14.77 -9.93 13.12
N SER A 210 -14.75 -10.83 14.11
CA SER A 210 -15.73 -10.92 15.20
C SER A 210 -15.48 -9.94 16.33
N LEU A 211 -14.29 -9.35 16.39
CA LEU A 211 -13.96 -8.36 17.41
C LEU A 211 -14.85 -7.12 17.26
N LYS A 212 -15.04 -6.40 18.38
CA LYS A 212 -15.79 -5.14 18.37
C LYS A 212 -15.24 -4.22 17.30
N PRO A 213 -16.06 -3.74 16.34
CA PRO A 213 -15.57 -3.01 15.19
C PRO A 213 -14.83 -1.72 15.57
N ALA A 214 -13.57 -1.60 15.14
CA ALA A 214 -12.83 -0.35 15.06
C ALA A 214 -12.95 0.25 13.65
N LEU A 215 -13.16 -0.62 12.66
CA LEU A 215 -13.35 -0.26 11.26
C LEU A 215 -14.82 -0.31 10.87
N HIS A 216 -15.23 0.61 10.00
CA HIS A 216 -16.60 0.64 9.50
C HIS A 216 -16.66 1.05 8.02
N THR A 217 -17.82 0.79 7.43
CA THR A 217 -18.18 1.28 6.10
C THR A 217 -18.76 2.67 6.25
N GLU A 218 -18.12 3.68 5.71
CA GLU A 218 -18.67 5.03 5.63
C GLU A 218 -19.50 5.15 4.36
N SER A 219 -20.79 5.38 4.51
CA SER A 219 -21.67 5.59 3.37
C SER A 219 -21.32 6.89 2.64
N ARG A 220 -21.38 6.87 1.30
CA ARG A 220 -21.34 8.12 0.53
C ARG A 220 -22.44 9.04 1.04
N PRO A 221 -22.14 10.34 1.20
CA PRO A 221 -23.20 11.30 1.38
C PRO A 221 -24.21 11.13 0.23
N TYR A 222 -25.46 10.87 0.56
CA TYR A 222 -26.52 10.76 -0.46
C TYR A 222 -26.62 12.11 -1.17
N PHE A 223 -26.31 12.13 -2.46
CA PHE A 223 -26.56 13.30 -3.29
C PHE A 223 -28.06 13.32 -3.58
N SER A 224 -28.80 14.12 -2.79
CA SER A 224 -30.20 14.35 -3.03
C SER A 224 -30.35 15.30 -4.22
N TRP A 225 -30.95 14.85 -5.31
CA TRP A 225 -31.31 15.70 -6.45
C TRP A 225 -32.35 16.75 -6.06
N THR A 226 -32.96 16.60 -4.88
CA THR A 226 -34.01 17.53 -4.39
C THR A 226 -33.45 18.83 -3.81
N ASP A 227 -32.13 18.93 -3.57
CA ASP A 227 -31.54 20.15 -3.01
C ASP A 227 -31.29 21.25 -4.05
N HIS A 228 -31.51 21.00 -5.32
CA HIS A 228 -31.33 22.01 -6.39
C HIS A 228 -32.58 22.87 -6.66
N ASP A 229 -33.74 22.50 -6.16
CA ASP A 229 -34.99 23.22 -6.43
C ASP A 229 -35.40 24.25 -5.36
N SER A 230 -34.52 24.51 -4.39
CA SER A 230 -34.82 25.44 -3.26
C SER A 230 -33.94 26.70 -3.24
N LYS A 231 -33.57 27.26 -4.40
CA LYS A 231 -33.00 28.61 -4.48
C LYS A 231 -33.66 29.44 -5.57
#